data_897e8d4b31dcaf0a2e442aa011be0c53
#
_entry.id   897e8d4b31dcaf0a2e442aa011be0c53
#
_cell.length_a   1.000
_cell.length_b   1.000
_cell.length_c   1.000
_cell.angle_alpha   90.00
_cell.angle_beta   90.00
_cell.angle_gamma   90.00
#
_symmetry.space_group_name_H-M   'P 1'
#
loop_
_entity.id
_entity.type
_entity.pdbx_description
1 polymer ?
#
loop_
_entity_poly.entity_id
_entity_poly.type
_entity_poly.pdbx_seq_one_letter_code
_entity_poly.pdbx_strand_id
1 'polypeptide(L)'
;EKDGVNHFFKNENEFNDLISNKLLIEWAKVYDNFYGVPYSEIIDNLKIGKKVLLRVDVQGAKRLKNIIPNSNFIFISPESENDLRLRLTKRHENSSTEIEYRINESKKEVKEADWFDYIVINYPDKIEKAVEELTLLLGLVK
;
A
#
# COMPACT_ATOMS: atom_id res chain seq x y z
N GLU A 1 -15.26 -8.87 -6.55
CA GLU A 1 -14.47 -9.37 -5.42
C GLU A 1 -15.29 -10.44 -4.68
N LYS A 2 -14.60 -11.43 -4.13
CA LYS A 2 -15.24 -12.58 -3.46
C LYS A 2 -14.93 -12.52 -1.96
N ASP A 3 -15.99 -12.59 -1.14
CA ASP A 3 -15.87 -12.61 0.32
C ASP A 3 -15.03 -13.81 0.80
N GLY A 4 -14.17 -13.57 1.79
CA GLY A 4 -13.27 -14.56 2.33
C GLY A 4 -12.09 -14.97 1.43
N VAL A 5 -11.96 -14.36 0.23
CA VAL A 5 -10.85 -14.62 -0.72
C VAL A 5 -10.06 -13.35 -1.00
N ASN A 6 -10.73 -12.30 -1.48
CA ASN A 6 -10.10 -11.02 -1.77
C ASN A 6 -10.23 -10.04 -0.59
N HIS A 7 -11.38 -10.04 0.05
CA HIS A 7 -11.75 -9.24 1.21
C HIS A 7 -12.68 -10.02 2.13
N PHE A 8 -12.72 -9.63 3.39
CA PHE A 8 -13.78 -10.00 4.33
C PHE A 8 -14.76 -8.83 4.40
N PHE A 9 -15.91 -8.96 3.79
CA PHE A 9 -16.92 -7.90 3.81
C PHE A 9 -17.55 -7.79 5.18
N LYS A 10 -17.53 -6.59 5.75
CA LYS A 10 -18.08 -6.24 7.05
C LYS A 10 -19.03 -5.08 6.89
N ASN A 11 -20.12 -5.09 7.67
CA ASN A 11 -20.94 -3.92 7.79
C ASN A 11 -20.26 -2.84 8.66
N GLU A 12 -20.80 -1.62 8.66
CA GLU A 12 -20.19 -0.48 9.35
C GLU A 12 -20.05 -0.72 10.88
N ASN A 13 -21.03 -1.35 11.51
CA ASN A 13 -20.97 -1.65 12.94
C ASN A 13 -19.87 -2.67 13.27
N GLU A 14 -19.80 -3.76 12.51
CA GLU A 14 -18.74 -4.76 12.66
C GLU A 14 -17.35 -4.16 12.44
N PHE A 15 -17.21 -3.23 11.48
CA PHE A 15 -15.94 -2.58 11.23
C PHE A 15 -15.56 -1.62 12.37
N ASN A 16 -16.50 -0.86 12.89
CA ASN A 16 -16.31 0.00 14.04
C ASN A 16 -15.93 -0.79 15.30
N ASP A 17 -16.46 -1.99 15.48
CA ASP A 17 -16.07 -2.90 16.55
C ASP A 17 -14.61 -3.34 16.39
N LEU A 18 -14.16 -3.63 15.19
CA LEU A 18 -12.73 -3.95 14.92
C LEU A 18 -11.81 -2.78 15.28
N ILE A 19 -12.20 -1.55 14.94
CA ILE A 19 -11.45 -0.33 15.30
C ILE A 19 -11.41 -0.18 16.83
N SER A 20 -12.58 -0.21 17.48
CA SER A 20 -12.74 0.02 18.93
C SER A 20 -11.96 -0.98 19.76
N ASN A 21 -11.92 -2.23 19.31
CA ASN A 21 -11.17 -3.31 19.95
C ASN A 21 -9.69 -3.36 19.51
N LYS A 22 -9.21 -2.40 18.69
CA LYS A 22 -7.84 -2.34 18.16
C LYS A 22 -7.39 -3.62 17.47
N LEU A 23 -8.29 -4.27 16.74
CA LEU A 23 -8.04 -5.52 16.03
C LEU A 23 -7.45 -5.31 14.63
N LEU A 24 -7.38 -4.07 14.15
CA LEU A 24 -6.78 -3.70 12.88
C LEU A 24 -5.40 -3.10 13.09
N ILE A 25 -4.40 -3.55 12.34
CA ILE A 25 -3.06 -2.98 12.36
C ILE A 25 -3.03 -1.64 11.61
N GLU A 26 -3.84 -1.55 10.57
CA GLU A 26 -4.01 -0.36 9.74
C GLU A 26 -5.44 -0.33 9.21
N TRP A 27 -6.02 0.86 9.12
CA TRP A 27 -7.30 1.08 8.46
C TRP A 27 -7.39 2.50 7.90
N ALA A 28 -8.20 2.65 6.85
CA ALA A 28 -8.49 3.93 6.22
C ALA A 28 -9.92 3.97 5.70
N LYS A 29 -10.50 5.17 5.64
CA LYS A 29 -11.74 5.42 4.90
C LYS A 29 -11.37 5.93 3.52
N VAL A 30 -11.77 5.17 2.49
CA VAL A 30 -11.55 5.52 1.09
C VAL A 30 -12.92 5.75 0.45
N TYR A 31 -13.20 7.01 0.07
CA TYR A 31 -14.56 7.47 -0.27
C TYR A 31 -15.54 7.13 0.87
N ASP A 32 -16.59 6.38 0.60
CA ASP A 32 -17.60 6.00 1.59
C ASP A 32 -17.38 4.64 2.23
N ASN A 33 -16.27 3.93 1.89
CA ASN A 33 -15.99 2.60 2.39
C ASN A 33 -14.79 2.58 3.34
N PHE A 34 -14.86 1.74 4.35
CA PHE A 34 -13.75 1.44 5.24
C PHE A 34 -12.96 0.24 4.72
N TYR A 35 -11.63 0.34 4.81
CA TYR A 35 -10.69 -0.74 4.51
C TYR A 35 -9.74 -0.90 5.67
N GLY A 36 -9.37 -2.13 6.01
CA GLY A 36 -8.43 -2.38 7.09
C GLY A 36 -7.79 -3.76 7.02
N VAL A 37 -6.67 -3.92 7.71
CA VAL A 37 -5.92 -5.16 7.79
C VAL A 37 -5.97 -5.68 9.22
N PRO A 38 -6.57 -6.87 9.47
CA PRO A 38 -6.59 -7.47 10.79
C PRO A 38 -5.19 -7.90 11.28
N TYR A 39 -4.90 -7.68 12.55
CA TYR A 39 -3.68 -8.19 13.19
C TYR A 39 -3.54 -9.70 13.06
N SER A 40 -4.65 -10.44 13.22
CA SER A 40 -4.66 -11.89 13.14
C SER A 40 -4.08 -12.41 11.83
N GLU A 41 -4.47 -11.81 10.70
CA GLU A 41 -3.98 -12.20 9.36
C GLU A 41 -2.45 -12.11 9.26
N ILE A 42 -1.86 -11.09 9.86
CA ILE A 42 -0.41 -10.89 9.84
C ILE A 42 0.26 -11.91 10.75
N ILE A 43 -0.17 -11.99 12.02
CA ILE A 43 0.45 -12.82 13.04
C ILE A 43 0.38 -14.30 12.67
N ASP A 44 -0.76 -14.76 12.18
CA ASP A 44 -0.95 -16.17 11.87
C ASP A 44 -0.11 -16.59 10.65
N ASN A 45 0.04 -15.72 9.64
CA ASN A 45 0.94 -16.01 8.53
C ASN A 45 2.42 -15.96 8.93
N LEU A 46 2.82 -15.03 9.80
CA LEU A 46 4.20 -14.98 10.31
C LEU A 46 4.55 -16.20 11.18
N LYS A 47 3.63 -16.68 12.03
CA LYS A 47 3.83 -17.88 12.87
C LYS A 47 4.14 -19.13 12.04
N ILE A 48 3.58 -19.25 10.85
CA ILE A 48 3.85 -20.37 9.94
C ILE A 48 5.00 -20.09 8.96
N GLY A 49 5.81 -19.07 9.26
CA GLY A 49 7.02 -18.74 8.50
C GLY A 49 6.79 -18.07 7.16
N LYS A 50 5.58 -17.58 6.88
CA LYS A 50 5.31 -16.82 5.66
C LYS A 50 5.83 -15.40 5.76
N LYS A 51 6.23 -14.84 4.64
CA LYS A 51 6.46 -13.40 4.47
C LYS A 51 5.12 -12.73 4.23
N VAL A 52 4.88 -11.62 4.90
CA VAL A 52 3.66 -10.83 4.76
C VAL A 52 4.00 -9.53 4.05
N LEU A 53 3.31 -9.23 2.97
CA LEU A 53 3.43 -7.99 2.21
C LEU A 53 2.18 -7.14 2.44
N LEU A 54 2.37 -5.93 2.95
CA LEU A 54 1.30 -4.96 3.14
C LEU A 54 1.41 -3.85 2.10
N ARG A 55 0.32 -3.59 1.39
CA ARG A 55 0.22 -2.45 0.48
C ARG A 55 -0.61 -1.35 1.15
N VAL A 56 0.05 -0.27 1.51
CA VAL A 56 -0.53 0.88 2.19
C VAL A 56 -0.07 2.18 1.53
N ASP A 57 -0.73 3.28 1.82
CA ASP A 57 -0.24 4.62 1.47
C ASP A 57 0.90 5.06 2.41
N VAL A 58 1.52 6.21 2.12
CA VAL A 58 2.63 6.75 2.91
C VAL A 58 2.23 7.02 4.37
N GLN A 59 1.00 7.47 4.61
CA GLN A 59 0.52 7.74 5.96
C GLN A 59 0.27 6.43 6.73
N GLY A 60 -0.26 5.41 6.06
CA GLY A 60 -0.38 4.07 6.61
C GLY A 60 0.99 3.46 6.95
N ALA A 61 1.94 3.57 6.04
CA ALA A 61 3.31 3.11 6.26
C ALA A 61 3.96 3.82 7.47
N LYS A 62 3.74 5.13 7.62
CA LYS A 62 4.26 5.92 8.75
C LYS A 62 3.67 5.48 10.09
N ARG A 63 2.37 5.16 10.12
CA ARG A 63 1.73 4.56 11.30
C ARG A 63 2.31 3.18 11.61
N LEU A 64 2.46 2.35 10.59
CA LEU A 64 3.01 1.00 10.71
C LEU A 64 4.46 0.99 11.21
N LYS A 65 5.29 1.96 10.82
CA LYS A 65 6.69 2.06 11.31
C LYS A 65 6.77 2.15 12.83
N ASN A 66 5.80 2.77 13.47
CA ASN A 66 5.73 2.84 14.93
C ASN A 66 5.25 1.54 15.60
N ILE A 67 4.51 0.71 14.87
CA ILE A 67 3.90 -0.53 15.38
C ILE A 67 4.80 -1.73 15.11
N ILE A 68 5.42 -1.78 13.93
CA ILE A 68 6.27 -2.89 13.45
C ILE A 68 7.62 -2.35 12.95
N PRO A 69 8.45 -1.74 13.83
CA PRO A 69 9.67 -1.04 13.44
C PRO A 69 10.72 -1.93 12.74
N ASN A 70 10.66 -3.23 12.93
CA ASN A 70 11.58 -4.20 12.33
C ASN A 70 11.15 -4.69 10.94
N SER A 71 10.12 -4.09 10.35
CA SER A 71 9.69 -4.39 8.98
C SER A 71 10.46 -3.52 7.97
N ASN A 72 10.61 -4.03 6.76
CA ASN A 72 11.18 -3.26 5.65
C ASN A 72 10.09 -2.38 5.02
N PHE A 73 10.35 -1.11 4.89
CA PHE A 73 9.48 -0.14 4.25
C PHE A 73 10.02 0.19 2.86
N ILE A 74 9.25 -0.14 1.84
CA ILE A 74 9.65 0.03 0.43
C ILE A 74 8.72 1.04 -0.22
N PHE A 75 9.27 2.15 -0.72
CA PHE A 75 8.53 3.15 -1.49
C PHE A 75 8.58 2.80 -2.97
N ILE A 76 7.42 2.72 -3.62
CA ILE A 76 7.32 2.50 -5.06
C ILE A 76 7.06 3.83 -5.73
N SER A 77 8.06 4.33 -6.47
CA SER A 77 8.01 5.61 -7.17
C SER A 77 7.73 5.44 -8.66
N PRO A 78 6.96 6.34 -9.30
CA PRO A 78 7.02 6.47 -10.74
C PRO A 78 8.40 6.99 -11.18
N GLU A 79 8.78 6.76 -12.44
CA GLU A 79 10.04 7.30 -13.00
C GLU A 79 10.04 8.83 -13.01
N SER A 80 8.89 9.43 -13.34
CA SER A 80 8.71 10.88 -13.41
C SER A 80 7.25 11.28 -13.19
N GLU A 81 7.02 12.57 -12.93
CA GLU A 81 5.67 13.15 -12.89
C GLU A 81 4.92 12.93 -14.22
N ASN A 82 5.63 13.05 -15.34
CA ASN A 82 5.01 12.85 -16.66
C ASN A 82 4.56 11.39 -16.85
N ASP A 83 5.35 10.41 -16.41
CA ASP A 83 4.95 9.00 -16.40
C ASP A 83 3.71 8.78 -15.54
N LEU A 84 3.69 9.33 -14.32
CA LEU A 84 2.51 9.26 -13.46
C LEU A 84 1.27 9.86 -14.13
N ARG A 85 1.40 11.03 -14.73
CA ARG A 85 0.32 11.69 -15.47
C ARG A 85 -0.22 10.81 -16.59
N LEU A 86 0.66 10.23 -17.40
CA LEU A 86 0.28 9.32 -18.48
C LEU A 86 -0.48 8.08 -17.98
N ARG A 87 -0.02 7.50 -16.87
CA ARG A 87 -0.70 6.33 -16.25
C ARG A 87 -2.08 6.69 -15.73
N LEU A 88 -2.22 7.84 -15.07
CA LEU A 88 -3.51 8.31 -14.54
C LEU A 88 -4.49 8.65 -15.67
N THR A 89 -4.01 9.23 -16.77
CA THR A 89 -4.84 9.52 -17.95
C THR A 89 -5.31 8.24 -18.66
N LYS A 90 -4.45 7.22 -18.76
CA LYS A 90 -4.83 5.95 -19.36
C LYS A 90 -5.90 5.17 -18.57
N ARG A 91 -6.03 5.44 -17.29
CA ARG A 91 -7.10 4.88 -16.45
C ARG A 91 -8.40 5.67 -16.62
N HIS A 92 -9.05 5.61 -17.74
CA HIS A 92 -10.23 6.34 -18.24
C HIS A 92 -11.31 6.80 -17.23
N GLU A 93 -11.12 6.54 -15.95
CA GLU A 93 -12.04 6.84 -14.83
C GLU A 93 -11.73 8.16 -14.11
N ASN A 94 -10.60 8.82 -14.43
CA ASN A 94 -10.17 10.02 -13.71
C ASN A 94 -10.51 11.29 -14.50
N SER A 95 -11.20 12.23 -13.86
CA SER A 95 -11.33 13.60 -14.36
C SER A 95 -9.97 14.32 -14.36
N SER A 96 -9.84 15.38 -15.13
CA SER A 96 -8.61 16.21 -15.14
C SER A 96 -8.27 16.77 -13.75
N THR A 97 -9.28 17.11 -12.95
CA THR A 97 -9.10 17.61 -11.58
C THR A 97 -8.59 16.54 -10.64
N GLU A 98 -9.04 15.29 -10.78
CA GLU A 98 -8.54 14.16 -10.00
C GLU A 98 -7.09 13.81 -10.36
N ILE A 99 -6.72 13.90 -11.64
CA ILE A 99 -5.34 13.69 -12.08
C ILE A 99 -4.42 14.71 -11.43
N GLU A 100 -4.75 16.01 -11.46
CA GLU A 100 -3.95 17.05 -10.82
C GLU A 100 -3.87 16.86 -9.30
N TYR A 101 -4.97 16.51 -8.66
CA TYR A 101 -4.97 16.20 -7.24
C TYR A 101 -4.00 15.05 -6.91
N ARG A 102 -4.07 13.93 -7.63
CA ARG A 102 -3.19 12.76 -7.42
C ARG A 102 -1.71 13.07 -7.69
N ILE A 103 -1.42 13.91 -8.69
CA ILE A 103 -0.05 14.36 -8.96
C ILE A 103 0.48 15.20 -7.79
N ASN A 104 -0.33 16.12 -7.28
CA ASN A 104 0.07 16.95 -6.14
C ASN A 104 0.29 16.12 -4.86
N GLU A 105 -0.57 15.13 -4.60
CA GLU A 105 -0.36 14.20 -3.49
C GLU A 105 0.92 13.37 -3.68
N SER A 106 1.16 12.83 -4.87
CA SER A 106 2.40 12.09 -5.17
C SER A 106 3.67 12.93 -4.95
N LYS A 107 3.65 14.22 -5.28
CA LYS A 107 4.77 15.14 -4.99
C LYS A 107 5.06 15.27 -3.49
N LYS A 108 4.02 15.24 -2.66
CA LYS A 108 4.17 15.26 -1.20
C LYS A 108 4.74 13.93 -0.70
N GLU A 109 4.20 12.82 -1.21
CA GLU A 109 4.64 11.48 -0.85
C GLU A 109 6.12 11.23 -1.21
N VAL A 110 6.55 11.66 -2.41
CA VAL A 110 7.96 11.55 -2.83
C VAL A 110 8.89 12.32 -1.89
N LYS A 111 8.48 13.48 -1.36
CA LYS A 111 9.27 14.24 -0.37
C LYS A 111 9.40 13.51 0.96
N GLU A 112 8.49 12.61 1.26
CA GLU A 112 8.54 11.78 2.47
C GLU A 112 9.25 10.43 2.24
N ALA A 113 9.76 10.15 1.04
CA ALA A 113 10.39 8.87 0.71
C ALA A 113 11.72 8.62 1.45
N ASP A 114 12.39 9.66 1.94
CA ASP A 114 13.71 9.58 2.59
C ASP A 114 13.76 8.68 3.84
N TRP A 115 12.63 8.44 4.49
CA TRP A 115 12.59 7.57 5.67
C TRP A 115 12.28 6.10 5.36
N PHE A 116 11.95 5.76 4.10
CA PHE A 116 11.79 4.39 3.67
C PHE A 116 13.15 3.70 3.56
N ASP A 117 13.18 2.40 3.82
CA ASP A 117 14.41 1.61 3.78
C ASP A 117 14.89 1.40 2.33
N TYR A 118 13.96 1.34 1.38
CA TYR A 118 14.24 1.16 -0.05
C TYR A 118 13.28 2.00 -0.90
N ILE A 119 13.78 2.43 -2.07
CA ILE A 119 12.98 3.07 -3.11
C ILE A 119 13.11 2.26 -4.39
N VAL A 120 12.01 1.74 -4.90
CA VAL A 120 11.94 0.99 -6.16
C VAL A 120 11.23 1.83 -7.21
N ILE A 121 11.85 2.00 -8.36
CA ILE A 121 11.27 2.78 -9.46
C ILE A 121 10.50 1.85 -10.39
N ASN A 122 9.21 2.13 -10.53
CA ASN A 122 8.36 1.44 -11.49
C ASN A 122 8.42 2.17 -12.84
N TYR A 123 9.36 1.75 -13.69
CA TYR A 123 9.55 2.32 -15.02
C TYR A 123 8.37 2.02 -15.97
N PRO A 124 8.07 2.91 -16.95
CA PRO A 124 7.09 2.64 -17.99
C PRO A 124 7.45 1.35 -18.75
N ASP A 125 6.43 0.53 -18.98
CA ASP A 125 6.54 -0.72 -19.76
C ASP A 125 7.66 -1.69 -19.32
N LYS A 126 8.14 -1.57 -18.08
CA LYS A 126 9.21 -2.41 -17.50
C LYS A 126 8.86 -2.86 -16.07
N ILE A 127 7.60 -3.24 -15.87
CA ILE A 127 7.11 -3.68 -14.55
C ILE A 127 7.92 -4.87 -14.00
N GLU A 128 8.44 -5.72 -14.89
CA GLU A 128 9.26 -6.88 -14.56
C GLU A 128 10.52 -6.48 -13.77
N LYS A 129 11.13 -5.34 -14.10
CA LYS A 129 12.30 -4.83 -13.35
C LYS A 129 11.95 -4.46 -11.91
N ALA A 130 10.82 -3.79 -11.71
CA ALA A 130 10.37 -3.44 -10.37
C ALA A 130 10.01 -4.70 -9.56
N VAL A 131 9.39 -5.70 -10.22
CA VAL A 131 9.09 -6.99 -9.60
C VAL A 131 10.36 -7.75 -9.25
N GLU A 132 11.35 -7.79 -10.12
CA GLU A 132 12.65 -8.43 -9.88
C GLU A 132 13.36 -7.78 -8.68
N GLU A 133 13.46 -6.45 -8.66
CA GLU A 133 14.06 -5.70 -7.56
C GLU A 133 13.34 -5.95 -6.23
N LEU A 134 12.01 -5.88 -6.22
CA LEU A 134 11.20 -6.22 -5.03
C LEU A 134 11.44 -7.66 -4.58
N THR A 135 11.52 -8.59 -5.50
CA THR A 135 11.69 -10.02 -5.20
C THR A 135 13.06 -10.27 -4.56
N LEU A 136 14.09 -9.58 -5.01
CA LEU A 136 15.44 -9.61 -4.40
C LEU A 136 15.42 -8.99 -3.00
N LEU A 137 14.85 -7.79 -2.85
CA LEU A 137 14.73 -7.11 -1.55
C LEU A 137 13.96 -7.94 -0.52
N LEU A 138 12.92 -8.63 -0.95
CA LEU A 138 12.14 -9.52 -0.10
C LEU A 138 12.81 -10.88 0.15
N GLY A 139 13.95 -11.16 -0.49
CA GLY A 139 14.64 -12.46 -0.40
C GLY A 139 13.74 -13.62 -0.83
N LEU A 140 12.96 -13.43 -1.91
CA LEU A 140 12.07 -14.45 -2.47
C LEU A 140 12.73 -15.25 -3.58
N VAL A 141 13.89 -14.81 -4.07
CA VAL A 141 14.76 -15.53 -4.99
C VAL A 141 16.06 -15.85 -4.26
N LYS A 142 16.54 -17.08 -4.46
CA LYS A 142 17.89 -17.51 -4.04
C LYS A 142 18.90 -17.18 -5.11
#